data_8c6d1f96c591109cff82ddeb1373b08b
#
_entry.id   8c6d1f96c591109cff82ddeb1373b08b
#
_cell.length_a   1.000
_cell.length_b   1.000
_cell.length_c   1.000
_cell.angle_alpha   90.00
_cell.angle_beta   90.00
_cell.angle_gamma   90.00
#
_symmetry.space_group_name_H-M   'P 1'
#
loop_
_entity.id
_entity.type
_entity.pdbx_description
1 polymer ?
#
loop_
_entity_poly.entity_id
_entity_poly.type
_entity_poly.pdbx_seq_one_letter_code
_entity_poly.pdbx_strand_id
1 'polypeptide(L)'
;MRLALAQLDPVVGDVPGNRELLARAIGQAREAGADLLVSAELAVTGYPPEDLLHKRHFLRDAGEAIGELATLCGGMTAVIGYPQADGDRVYNAAAVIVDGRHVASYRKIHLPNYGVFDEHRYFTAGDRPAVIDIGDVRVGLTICEDIWLTGPPATAEAQAGAGLIVNLSASPWQYAKGHLREEMLRERCQQTGAAIAFCGQVGGQDELVFDGHSLVLDAGGAIVARASQFEPELLICDIEPVAREVSDPGAADVLASAAAAQAAGVPLQARVAEALDDDEAVYRALVLGTRDYTDKNGFPGVVLGLSGGVDSALVACVAVDALGPERVACVTMPSQYTSSGTYDDAHALAAALHVDLVELPIGDVLDAYLEKLGPLFQGHEPDITEENLQARIRGNYLMAISNKFGSLVLTTGNKSEMAVGYSTLYGDSAGGFAVIKDVPKTLVYRLCELRNRRPDHPIPETILTRAPSAELRPDQSDQDSLPPYDVLDPLIEGYVEQDQGIDELVASGFDRETVERVASLIDRAEYKRRQQPPGVKVTGKAFGRDRRMPITSRYRG
;
A
#
# COMPACT_ATOMS: atom_id res chain seq x y z
N MET A 1 -10.05 14.90 27.95
CA MET A 1 -9.82 13.46 27.71
C MET A 1 -8.50 13.30 26.99
N ARG A 2 -7.63 12.40 27.45
CA ARG A 2 -6.37 12.06 26.77
C ARG A 2 -6.54 10.83 25.90
N LEU A 3 -6.28 10.97 24.61
CA LEU A 3 -6.35 9.91 23.60
C LEU A 3 -4.96 9.38 23.27
N ALA A 4 -4.87 8.08 23.01
CA ALA A 4 -3.70 7.43 22.40
C ALA A 4 -4.15 6.64 21.18
N LEU A 5 -3.67 7.01 19.98
CA LEU A 5 -3.93 6.31 18.73
C LEU A 5 -2.70 5.48 18.37
N ALA A 6 -2.86 4.16 18.37
CA ALA A 6 -1.78 3.20 18.12
C ALA A 6 -1.66 2.92 16.61
N GLN A 7 -0.95 3.79 15.89
CA GLN A 7 -0.58 3.62 14.48
C GLN A 7 0.56 2.61 14.39
N LEU A 8 0.22 1.34 14.22
CA LEU A 8 1.16 0.22 14.25
C LEU A 8 1.30 -0.43 12.86
N ASP A 9 2.40 -1.14 12.69
CA ASP A 9 2.71 -1.96 11.51
C ASP A 9 2.60 -3.45 11.87
N PRO A 10 1.38 -4.02 11.90
CA PRO A 10 1.20 -5.43 12.20
C PRO A 10 1.61 -6.32 11.03
N VAL A 11 2.04 -7.53 11.34
CA VAL A 11 2.31 -8.57 10.34
C VAL A 11 1.10 -9.49 10.26
N VAL A 12 0.54 -9.67 9.07
CA VAL A 12 -0.61 -10.57 8.88
C VAL A 12 -0.24 -12.00 9.29
N GLY A 13 -1.04 -12.54 10.22
CA GLY A 13 -0.86 -13.91 10.73
C GLY A 13 0.08 -14.05 11.92
N ASP A 14 0.89 -13.05 12.23
CA ASP A 14 1.77 -13.06 13.42
C ASP A 14 1.03 -12.53 14.67
N VAL A 15 0.03 -13.30 15.13
CA VAL A 15 -0.75 -12.93 16.33
C VAL A 15 0.13 -12.68 17.56
N PRO A 16 1.17 -13.50 17.87
CA PRO A 16 2.07 -13.22 18.99
C PRO A 16 2.85 -11.90 18.84
N GLY A 17 3.44 -11.63 17.67
CA GLY A 17 4.20 -10.41 17.42
C GLY A 17 3.32 -9.16 17.47
N ASN A 18 2.12 -9.21 16.88
CA ASN A 18 1.15 -8.12 16.90
C ASN A 18 0.64 -7.85 18.33
N ARG A 19 0.41 -8.89 19.14
CA ARG A 19 0.09 -8.76 20.56
C ARG A 19 1.20 -8.02 21.32
N GLU A 20 2.48 -8.32 21.05
CA GLU A 20 3.60 -7.61 21.68
C GLU A 20 3.67 -6.14 21.24
N LEU A 21 3.38 -5.83 19.96
CA LEU A 21 3.28 -4.45 19.48
C LEU A 21 2.18 -3.69 20.25
N LEU A 22 0.99 -4.28 20.36
CA LEU A 22 -0.13 -3.71 21.09
C LEU A 22 0.16 -3.58 22.59
N ALA A 23 0.81 -4.57 23.20
CA ALA A 23 1.19 -4.53 24.62
C ALA A 23 2.14 -3.36 24.92
N ARG A 24 3.11 -3.09 24.04
CA ARG A 24 4.00 -1.92 24.15
C ARG A 24 3.22 -0.61 24.05
N ALA A 25 2.32 -0.49 23.06
CA ALA A 25 1.47 0.70 22.90
C ALA A 25 0.56 0.94 24.12
N ILE A 26 -0.04 -0.12 24.70
CA ILE A 26 -0.82 -0.06 25.93
C ILE A 26 0.04 0.45 27.09
N GLY A 27 1.25 -0.08 27.25
CA GLY A 27 2.19 0.35 28.30
C GLY A 27 2.50 1.84 28.20
N GLN A 28 2.88 2.31 27.03
CA GLN A 28 3.19 3.72 26.76
C GLN A 28 1.97 4.63 26.97
N ALA A 29 0.78 4.22 26.50
CA ALA A 29 -0.46 4.99 26.71
C ALA A 29 -0.80 5.13 28.19
N ARG A 30 -0.64 4.07 29.00
CA ARG A 30 -0.84 4.10 30.45
C ARG A 30 0.18 5.03 31.14
N GLU A 31 1.45 4.95 30.78
CA GLU A 31 2.49 5.85 31.30
C GLU A 31 2.19 7.32 30.99
N ALA A 32 1.62 7.58 29.82
CA ALA A 32 1.17 8.91 29.44
C ALA A 32 -0.15 9.34 30.11
N GLY A 33 -0.83 8.46 30.84
CA GLY A 33 -2.11 8.73 31.50
C GLY A 33 -3.29 8.86 30.52
N ALA A 34 -3.31 8.03 29.45
CA ALA A 34 -4.40 8.04 28.49
C ALA A 34 -5.70 7.53 29.12
N ASP A 35 -6.81 8.21 28.83
CA ASP A 35 -8.17 7.75 29.15
C ASP A 35 -8.62 6.65 28.20
N LEU A 36 -8.26 6.79 26.92
CA LEU A 36 -8.66 5.90 25.84
C LEU A 36 -7.50 5.62 24.89
N LEU A 37 -7.23 4.33 24.66
CA LEU A 37 -6.37 3.85 23.59
C LEU A 37 -7.25 3.28 22.46
N VAL A 38 -6.93 3.63 21.22
CA VAL A 38 -7.55 3.08 20.00
C VAL A 38 -6.47 2.48 19.11
N SER A 39 -6.66 1.23 18.68
CA SER A 39 -5.81 0.62 17.64
C SER A 39 -6.44 0.73 16.26
N ALA A 40 -5.68 0.31 15.23
CA ALA A 40 -6.22 0.14 13.90
C ALA A 40 -7.18 -1.07 13.80
N GLU A 41 -7.93 -1.16 12.69
CA GLU A 41 -8.78 -2.30 12.31
C GLU A 41 -7.95 -3.59 12.25
N LEU A 42 -8.48 -4.69 12.80
CA LEU A 42 -7.84 -6.02 12.84
C LEU A 42 -6.37 -6.02 13.31
N ALA A 43 -5.99 -5.07 14.18
CA ALA A 43 -4.60 -4.90 14.62
C ALA A 43 -3.98 -6.17 15.25
N VAL A 44 -4.80 -7.07 15.83
CA VAL A 44 -4.33 -8.34 16.41
C VAL A 44 -3.84 -9.30 15.34
N THR A 45 -4.47 -9.33 14.17
CA THR A 45 -4.16 -10.29 13.10
C THR A 45 -3.41 -9.68 11.92
N GLY A 46 -3.36 -8.34 11.84
CA GLY A 46 -3.02 -7.60 10.63
C GLY A 46 -4.15 -7.65 9.59
N TYR A 47 -4.15 -6.72 8.63
CA TYR A 47 -5.14 -6.58 7.57
C TYR A 47 -4.47 -6.63 6.18
N PRO A 48 -5.04 -7.36 5.19
CA PRO A 48 -6.18 -8.27 5.27
C PRO A 48 -5.76 -9.72 5.60
N PRO A 49 -6.38 -10.37 6.58
CA PRO A 49 -6.03 -11.75 6.96
C PRO A 49 -6.57 -12.82 6.00
N GLU A 50 -7.53 -12.49 5.13
CA GLU A 50 -8.08 -13.35 4.06
C GLU A 50 -8.46 -14.77 4.51
N ASP A 51 -8.06 -15.81 3.77
CA ASP A 51 -8.41 -17.22 4.03
C ASP A 51 -7.84 -17.74 5.37
N LEU A 52 -7.01 -16.99 6.08
CA LEU A 52 -6.65 -17.31 7.47
C LEU A 52 -7.90 -17.31 8.38
N LEU A 53 -8.90 -16.49 8.06
CA LEU A 53 -10.16 -16.41 8.79
C LEU A 53 -11.00 -17.70 8.72
N HIS A 54 -10.76 -18.59 7.77
CA HIS A 54 -11.38 -19.93 7.73
C HIS A 54 -10.75 -20.91 8.73
N LYS A 55 -9.61 -20.56 9.33
CA LYS A 55 -8.88 -21.42 10.27
C LYS A 55 -9.36 -21.16 11.71
N ARG A 56 -10.10 -22.12 12.30
CA ARG A 56 -10.67 -21.98 13.65
C ARG A 56 -9.63 -21.71 14.74
N HIS A 57 -8.43 -22.28 14.64
CA HIS A 57 -7.35 -22.03 15.59
C HIS A 57 -6.83 -20.60 15.48
N PHE A 58 -6.73 -20.02 14.28
CA PHE A 58 -6.33 -18.63 14.09
C PHE A 58 -7.31 -17.66 14.77
N LEU A 59 -8.61 -17.89 14.63
CA LEU A 59 -9.64 -17.07 15.30
C LEU A 59 -9.61 -17.22 16.83
N ARG A 60 -9.35 -18.46 17.32
CA ARG A 60 -9.18 -18.70 18.76
C ARG A 60 -7.97 -17.94 19.28
N ASP A 61 -6.81 -18.06 18.63
CA ASP A 61 -5.56 -17.42 19.03
C ASP A 61 -5.70 -15.88 19.06
N ALA A 62 -6.45 -15.30 18.09
CA ALA A 62 -6.81 -13.88 18.10
C ALA A 62 -7.69 -13.48 19.29
N GLY A 63 -8.67 -14.32 19.66
CA GLY A 63 -9.53 -14.10 20.83
C GLY A 63 -8.75 -14.22 22.15
N GLU A 64 -7.85 -15.20 22.26
CA GLU A 64 -6.98 -15.38 23.42
C GLU A 64 -6.05 -14.16 23.60
N ALA A 65 -5.46 -13.63 22.50
CA ALA A 65 -4.65 -12.42 22.52
C ALA A 65 -5.41 -11.20 23.07
N ILE A 66 -6.69 -11.02 22.72
CA ILE A 66 -7.54 -9.97 23.32
C ILE A 66 -7.67 -10.16 24.83
N GLY A 67 -7.88 -11.40 25.30
CA GLY A 67 -7.95 -11.70 26.73
C GLY A 67 -6.67 -11.34 27.49
N GLU A 68 -5.51 -11.64 26.90
CA GLU A 68 -4.20 -11.29 27.47
C GLU A 68 -3.97 -9.77 27.47
N LEU A 69 -4.22 -9.08 26.34
CA LEU A 69 -4.09 -7.62 26.22
C LEU A 69 -5.00 -6.89 27.20
N ALA A 70 -6.19 -7.42 27.43
CA ALA A 70 -7.13 -6.83 28.38
C ALA A 70 -6.50 -6.68 29.77
N THR A 71 -5.77 -7.68 30.25
CA THR A 71 -5.12 -7.65 31.58
C THR A 71 -4.12 -6.49 31.74
N LEU A 72 -3.61 -5.94 30.64
CA LEU A 72 -2.65 -4.84 30.61
C LEU A 72 -3.31 -3.46 30.67
N CYS A 73 -4.64 -3.36 30.43
CA CYS A 73 -5.38 -2.11 30.31
C CYS A 73 -5.96 -1.62 31.66
N GLY A 74 -5.34 -1.97 32.80
CA GLY A 74 -5.80 -1.48 34.11
C GLY A 74 -5.75 0.06 34.21
N GLY A 75 -6.83 0.69 34.67
CA GLY A 75 -6.96 2.13 34.87
C GLY A 75 -7.20 2.95 33.60
N MET A 76 -7.46 2.32 32.45
CA MET A 76 -7.84 3.00 31.21
C MET A 76 -8.83 2.16 30.40
N THR A 77 -9.43 2.77 29.38
CA THR A 77 -10.25 2.10 28.36
C THR A 77 -9.39 1.86 27.11
N ALA A 78 -9.57 0.70 26.47
CA ALA A 78 -8.95 0.43 25.17
C ALA A 78 -9.96 -0.14 24.17
N VAL A 79 -9.85 0.25 22.90
CA VAL A 79 -10.64 -0.25 21.77
C VAL A 79 -9.68 -0.86 20.76
N ILE A 80 -9.71 -2.20 20.63
CA ILE A 80 -8.70 -2.95 19.86
C ILE A 80 -9.37 -3.77 18.76
N GLY A 81 -8.90 -3.57 17.50
CA GLY A 81 -9.40 -4.29 16.32
C GLY A 81 -8.96 -5.75 16.28
N TYR A 82 -9.92 -6.67 16.07
CA TYR A 82 -9.67 -8.10 15.99
C TYR A 82 -10.81 -8.84 15.23
N PRO A 83 -10.59 -10.05 14.69
CA PRO A 83 -11.67 -10.89 14.17
C PRO A 83 -12.38 -11.61 15.31
N GLN A 84 -13.68 -11.38 15.49
CA GLN A 84 -14.50 -12.04 16.49
C GLN A 84 -15.21 -13.25 15.89
N ALA A 85 -14.99 -14.44 16.43
CA ALA A 85 -15.78 -15.64 16.13
C ALA A 85 -17.01 -15.69 17.05
N ASP A 86 -18.18 -16.00 16.48
CA ASP A 86 -19.44 -16.21 17.20
C ASP A 86 -20.23 -17.32 16.51
N GLY A 87 -20.13 -18.54 17.05
CA GLY A 87 -20.62 -19.75 16.40
C GLY A 87 -19.93 -19.99 15.06
N ASP A 88 -20.70 -20.08 13.98
CA ASP A 88 -20.19 -20.24 12.62
C ASP A 88 -19.97 -18.90 11.87
N ARG A 89 -20.16 -17.78 12.57
CA ARG A 89 -19.98 -16.43 12.00
C ARG A 89 -18.67 -15.81 12.47
N VAL A 90 -18.06 -15.02 11.59
CA VAL A 90 -16.89 -14.22 11.89
C VAL A 90 -17.25 -12.75 11.66
N TYR A 91 -16.83 -11.88 12.55
CA TYR A 91 -17.07 -10.44 12.49
C TYR A 91 -15.74 -9.70 12.50
N ASN A 92 -15.63 -8.67 11.70
CA ASN A 92 -14.62 -7.64 11.86
C ASN A 92 -15.06 -6.78 13.04
N ALA A 93 -14.34 -6.80 14.15
CA ALA A 93 -14.80 -6.29 15.41
C ALA A 93 -13.77 -5.45 16.15
N ALA A 94 -14.25 -4.58 17.03
CA ALA A 94 -13.47 -3.81 17.98
C ALA A 94 -13.79 -4.27 19.40
N ALA A 95 -12.81 -4.88 20.08
CA ALA A 95 -12.93 -5.27 21.48
C ALA A 95 -12.93 -4.02 22.38
N VAL A 96 -13.94 -3.88 23.21
CA VAL A 96 -14.03 -2.85 24.25
C VAL A 96 -13.47 -3.43 25.55
N ILE A 97 -12.38 -2.84 26.01
CA ILE A 97 -11.67 -3.26 27.22
C ILE A 97 -11.77 -2.11 28.25
N VAL A 98 -12.29 -2.42 29.41
CA VAL A 98 -12.43 -1.46 30.51
C VAL A 98 -11.75 -2.04 31.75
N ASP A 99 -10.84 -1.27 32.33
CA ASP A 99 -10.16 -1.60 33.59
C ASP A 99 -9.68 -3.06 33.66
N GLY A 100 -8.94 -3.50 32.65
CA GLY A 100 -8.34 -4.84 32.61
C GLY A 100 -9.28 -5.96 32.17
N ARG A 101 -10.47 -5.67 31.66
CA ARG A 101 -11.45 -6.67 31.24
C ARG A 101 -12.03 -6.39 29.87
N HIS A 102 -12.07 -7.39 29.00
CA HIS A 102 -12.85 -7.36 27.77
C HIS A 102 -14.34 -7.45 28.14
N VAL A 103 -15.10 -6.38 27.94
CA VAL A 103 -16.48 -6.27 28.40
C VAL A 103 -17.53 -6.41 27.29
N ALA A 104 -17.18 -6.00 26.06
CA ALA A 104 -18.06 -6.06 24.89
C ALA A 104 -17.26 -5.96 23.59
N SER A 105 -17.93 -6.12 22.45
CA SER A 105 -17.34 -5.87 21.13
C SER A 105 -18.33 -5.16 20.23
N TYR A 106 -17.86 -4.13 19.52
CA TYR A 106 -18.55 -3.55 18.38
C TYR A 106 -18.24 -4.37 17.13
N ARG A 107 -19.20 -4.55 16.24
CA ARG A 107 -19.08 -5.30 14.98
C ARG A 107 -19.28 -4.36 13.81
N LYS A 108 -18.30 -4.34 12.87
CA LYS A 108 -18.34 -3.51 11.66
C LYS A 108 -19.65 -3.71 10.89
N ILE A 109 -20.32 -2.61 10.56
CA ILE A 109 -21.64 -2.63 9.90
C ILE A 109 -21.46 -2.65 8.38
N HIS A 110 -20.62 -1.78 7.85
CA HIS A 110 -20.40 -1.65 6.42
C HIS A 110 -19.18 -2.44 5.99
N LEU A 111 -19.40 -3.50 5.22
CA LEU A 111 -18.34 -4.37 4.69
C LEU A 111 -18.04 -3.97 3.24
N PRO A 112 -16.86 -3.38 2.92
CA PRO A 112 -16.52 -3.02 1.55
C PRO A 112 -16.30 -4.29 0.70
N ASN A 113 -16.80 -4.25 -0.54
CA ASN A 113 -16.68 -5.35 -1.50
C ASN A 113 -16.43 -4.82 -2.92
N TYR A 114 -15.49 -3.89 -3.04
CA TYR A 114 -15.07 -3.23 -4.28
C TYR A 114 -13.55 -3.04 -4.29
N GLY A 115 -12.96 -2.84 -5.48
CA GLY A 115 -11.52 -2.67 -5.65
C GLY A 115 -10.75 -3.86 -5.04
N VAL A 116 -9.90 -3.58 -4.06
CA VAL A 116 -9.09 -4.58 -3.35
C VAL A 116 -9.86 -5.31 -2.24
N PHE A 117 -11.03 -4.81 -1.85
CA PHE A 117 -11.79 -5.36 -0.75
C PHE A 117 -12.67 -6.54 -1.18
N ASP A 118 -12.75 -7.55 -0.30
CA ASP A 118 -13.63 -8.72 -0.46
C ASP A 118 -14.14 -9.17 0.91
N GLU A 119 -14.61 -8.23 1.74
CA GLU A 119 -14.96 -8.50 3.14
C GLU A 119 -16.23 -9.35 3.27
N HIS A 120 -17.18 -9.26 2.33
CA HIS A 120 -18.37 -10.12 2.33
C HIS A 120 -18.04 -11.63 2.22
N ARG A 121 -16.87 -11.98 1.72
CA ARG A 121 -16.41 -13.37 1.63
C ARG A 121 -16.12 -13.97 3.01
N TYR A 122 -15.72 -13.14 3.97
CA TYR A 122 -15.16 -13.57 5.24
C TYR A 122 -16.00 -13.19 6.45
N PHE A 123 -16.62 -12.01 6.40
CA PHE A 123 -17.27 -11.44 7.58
C PHE A 123 -18.79 -11.37 7.43
N THR A 124 -19.45 -11.49 8.57
CA THR A 124 -20.86 -11.13 8.74
C THR A 124 -20.92 -9.66 9.18
N ALA A 125 -21.81 -8.89 8.58
CA ALA A 125 -22.04 -7.50 8.98
C ALA A 125 -22.63 -7.42 10.39
N GLY A 126 -22.20 -6.40 11.16
CA GLY A 126 -22.89 -5.96 12.36
C GLY A 126 -24.23 -5.30 12.03
N ASP A 127 -25.08 -5.11 13.01
CA ASP A 127 -26.44 -4.59 12.83
C ASP A 127 -26.80 -3.44 13.80
N ARG A 128 -25.92 -3.13 14.76
CA ARG A 128 -26.18 -2.14 15.81
C ARG A 128 -25.04 -1.14 15.93
N PRO A 129 -25.31 0.18 15.75
CA PRO A 129 -24.40 1.24 16.19
C PRO A 129 -24.13 1.14 17.69
N ALA A 130 -22.96 1.57 18.14
CA ALA A 130 -22.58 1.39 19.53
C ALA A 130 -21.79 2.58 20.08
N VAL A 131 -21.99 2.85 21.35
CA VAL A 131 -21.28 3.86 22.12
C VAL A 131 -20.73 3.28 23.42
N ILE A 132 -19.72 3.94 23.98
CA ILE A 132 -19.20 3.70 25.33
C ILE A 132 -19.17 5.03 26.09
N ASP A 133 -19.38 4.98 27.39
CA ASP A 133 -19.24 6.16 28.27
C ASP A 133 -17.90 6.11 29.01
N ILE A 134 -17.09 7.18 28.94
CA ILE A 134 -15.83 7.34 29.67
C ILE A 134 -15.89 8.65 30.45
N GLY A 135 -16.11 8.58 31.76
CA GLY A 135 -16.46 9.75 32.56
C GLY A 135 -17.71 10.42 32.02
N ASP A 136 -17.61 11.71 31.69
CA ASP A 136 -18.73 12.50 31.15
C ASP A 136 -18.76 12.50 29.60
N VAL A 137 -17.88 11.77 28.95
CA VAL A 137 -17.76 11.74 27.48
C VAL A 137 -18.36 10.45 26.93
N ARG A 138 -19.32 10.58 26.02
CA ARG A 138 -19.83 9.46 25.22
C ARG A 138 -19.05 9.36 23.93
N VAL A 139 -18.53 8.15 23.62
CA VAL A 139 -17.66 7.84 22.47
C VAL A 139 -18.38 6.85 21.56
N GLY A 140 -18.60 7.22 20.31
CA GLY A 140 -19.09 6.34 19.24
C GLY A 140 -17.98 5.45 18.68
N LEU A 141 -18.35 4.24 18.22
CA LEU A 141 -17.42 3.23 17.73
C LEU A 141 -17.68 2.91 16.26
N THR A 142 -16.70 3.14 15.39
CA THR A 142 -16.75 2.84 13.96
C THR A 142 -15.51 2.08 13.52
N ILE A 143 -15.65 1.25 12.48
CA ILE A 143 -14.52 0.54 11.85
C ILE A 143 -14.47 0.87 10.36
N CYS A 144 -13.38 1.49 9.93
CA CYS A 144 -12.99 1.76 8.54
C CYS A 144 -14.16 2.31 7.70
N GLU A 145 -14.81 1.48 6.86
CA GLU A 145 -15.90 1.86 5.96
C GLU A 145 -17.08 2.53 6.65
N ASP A 146 -17.31 2.22 7.93
CA ASP A 146 -18.38 2.81 8.73
C ASP A 146 -18.36 4.35 8.79
N ILE A 147 -17.17 4.96 8.66
CA ILE A 147 -17.02 6.43 8.66
C ILE A 147 -16.97 7.01 7.24
N TRP A 148 -16.65 6.22 6.21
CA TRP A 148 -16.60 6.68 4.83
C TRP A 148 -17.98 6.92 4.26
N LEU A 149 -18.97 6.11 4.64
CA LEU A 149 -20.34 6.26 4.19
C LEU A 149 -21.09 7.31 5.00
N THR A 150 -21.96 8.06 4.33
CA THR A 150 -22.87 9.03 4.98
C THR A 150 -24.00 8.31 5.67
N GLY A 151 -24.32 8.67 6.92
CA GLY A 151 -25.42 8.07 7.67
C GLY A 151 -24.96 7.22 8.86
N PRO A 152 -25.76 6.23 9.29
CA PRO A 152 -25.36 5.29 10.33
C PRO A 152 -24.13 4.47 9.90
N PRO A 153 -23.28 4.06 10.88
CA PRO A 153 -23.43 4.18 12.32
C PRO A 153 -23.14 5.56 12.91
N ALA A 154 -22.25 6.36 12.32
CA ALA A 154 -21.75 7.61 12.90
C ALA A 154 -22.86 8.61 13.27
N THR A 155 -23.87 8.79 12.42
CA THR A 155 -25.00 9.69 12.72
C THR A 155 -25.89 9.17 13.84
N ALA A 156 -26.08 7.86 13.92
CA ALA A 156 -26.86 7.23 15.00
C ALA A 156 -26.14 7.35 16.36
N GLU A 157 -24.82 7.19 16.37
CA GLU A 157 -24.00 7.39 17.57
C GLU A 157 -24.05 8.84 18.05
N ALA A 158 -24.01 9.81 17.12
CA ALA A 158 -24.18 11.22 17.43
C ALA A 158 -25.59 11.52 18.01
N GLN A 159 -26.65 10.89 17.48
CA GLN A 159 -28.02 10.99 18.00
C GLN A 159 -28.13 10.38 19.40
N ALA A 160 -27.38 9.31 19.67
CA ALA A 160 -27.25 8.73 21.01
C ALA A 160 -26.39 9.58 21.96
N GLY A 161 -25.86 10.72 21.53
CA GLY A 161 -25.13 11.68 22.35
C GLY A 161 -23.61 11.56 22.30
N ALA A 162 -23.04 10.85 21.31
CA ALA A 162 -21.58 10.79 21.15
C ALA A 162 -21.00 12.17 20.86
N GLY A 163 -20.07 12.62 21.71
CA GLY A 163 -19.29 13.85 21.53
C GLY A 163 -17.93 13.61 20.86
N LEU A 164 -17.51 12.34 20.83
CA LEU A 164 -16.34 11.84 20.12
C LEU A 164 -16.73 10.57 19.35
N ILE A 165 -16.25 10.41 18.14
CA ILE A 165 -16.36 9.15 17.38
C ILE A 165 -14.94 8.65 17.11
N VAL A 166 -14.64 7.41 17.47
CA VAL A 166 -13.38 6.76 17.12
C VAL A 166 -13.56 5.86 15.91
N ASN A 167 -12.57 5.87 15.01
CA ASN A 167 -12.56 5.01 13.84
C ASN A 167 -11.26 4.19 13.80
N LEU A 168 -11.41 2.86 13.82
CA LEU A 168 -10.33 1.90 13.65
C LEU A 168 -10.22 1.61 12.16
N SER A 169 -9.08 1.90 11.53
CA SER A 169 -8.97 1.81 10.06
C SER A 169 -7.74 1.05 9.59
N ALA A 170 -7.95 0.20 8.57
CA ALA A 170 -6.90 -0.38 7.72
C ALA A 170 -7.26 -0.13 6.24
N SER A 171 -7.50 1.14 5.91
CA SER A 171 -7.82 1.58 4.56
C SER A 171 -6.56 1.71 3.73
N PRO A 172 -6.35 0.89 2.65
CA PRO A 172 -5.15 0.95 1.83
C PRO A 172 -4.94 2.33 1.22
N TRP A 173 -3.70 2.77 1.21
CA TRP A 173 -3.29 4.03 0.61
C TRP A 173 -3.33 3.94 -0.92
N GLN A 174 -3.57 5.08 -1.56
CA GLN A 174 -3.38 5.34 -2.98
C GLN A 174 -3.09 6.82 -3.19
N TYR A 175 -2.65 7.19 -4.38
CA TYR A 175 -2.37 8.58 -4.77
C TYR A 175 -3.50 9.54 -4.35
N ALA A 176 -3.15 10.68 -3.78
CA ALA A 176 -4.04 11.73 -3.26
C ALA A 176 -5.00 11.33 -2.12
N LYS A 177 -4.99 10.07 -1.62
CA LYS A 177 -5.96 9.61 -0.61
C LYS A 177 -5.83 10.31 0.74
N GLY A 178 -4.65 10.82 1.08
CA GLY A 178 -4.45 11.56 2.34
C GLY A 178 -5.35 12.80 2.41
N HIS A 179 -5.41 13.58 1.35
CA HIS A 179 -6.26 14.77 1.24
C HIS A 179 -7.75 14.41 1.28
N LEU A 180 -8.15 13.39 0.51
CA LEU A 180 -9.54 12.91 0.50
C LEU A 180 -10.00 12.44 1.88
N ARG A 181 -9.12 11.78 2.64
CA ARG A 181 -9.42 11.35 4.01
C ARG A 181 -9.66 12.52 4.94
N GLU A 182 -8.80 13.53 4.92
CA GLU A 182 -8.99 14.73 5.75
C GLU A 182 -10.28 15.47 5.41
N GLU A 183 -10.59 15.61 4.13
CA GLU A 183 -11.83 16.24 3.67
C GLU A 183 -13.06 15.45 4.14
N MET A 184 -13.08 14.14 3.93
CA MET A 184 -14.15 13.24 4.38
C MET A 184 -14.35 13.35 5.91
N LEU A 185 -13.28 13.32 6.70
CA LEU A 185 -13.39 13.42 8.16
C LEU A 185 -13.94 14.78 8.59
N ARG A 186 -13.57 15.90 7.95
CA ARG A 186 -14.16 17.22 8.20
C ARG A 186 -15.67 17.23 7.91
N GLU A 187 -16.09 16.63 6.79
CA GLU A 187 -17.52 16.49 6.49
C GLU A 187 -18.26 15.69 7.57
N ARG A 188 -17.67 14.60 8.08
CA ARG A 188 -18.28 13.80 9.16
C ARG A 188 -18.38 14.56 10.47
N CYS A 189 -17.36 15.36 10.83
CA CYS A 189 -17.45 16.27 11.97
C CYS A 189 -18.65 17.22 11.83
N GLN A 190 -18.82 17.83 10.66
CA GLN A 190 -19.94 18.74 10.38
C GLN A 190 -21.30 18.04 10.45
N GLN A 191 -21.42 16.83 9.91
CA GLN A 191 -22.66 16.06 9.89
C GLN A 191 -23.07 15.56 11.28
N THR A 192 -22.11 15.11 12.06
CA THR A 192 -22.35 14.53 13.37
C THR A 192 -22.28 15.59 14.48
N GLY A 193 -21.54 16.67 14.28
CA GLY A 193 -21.18 17.67 15.30
C GLY A 193 -20.34 17.06 16.43
N ALA A 194 -19.72 15.90 16.21
CA ALA A 194 -18.81 15.25 17.13
C ALA A 194 -17.36 15.42 16.68
N ALA A 195 -16.42 15.39 17.61
CA ALA A 195 -15.01 15.22 17.31
C ALA A 195 -14.75 13.83 16.71
N ILE A 196 -13.69 13.66 15.91
CA ILE A 196 -13.34 12.36 15.33
C ILE A 196 -11.88 12.03 15.63
N ALA A 197 -11.62 10.81 16.08
CA ALA A 197 -10.30 10.23 16.25
C ALA A 197 -10.15 9.02 15.30
N PHE A 198 -9.41 9.19 14.22
CA PHE A 198 -9.14 8.18 13.21
C PHE A 198 -7.79 7.53 13.49
N CYS A 199 -7.75 6.23 13.75
CA CYS A 199 -6.54 5.45 13.95
C CYS A 199 -6.27 4.58 12.73
N GLY A 200 -5.26 4.93 11.93
CA GLY A 200 -4.87 4.21 10.72
C GLY A 200 -3.77 3.17 10.98
N GLN A 201 -3.88 2.00 10.33
CA GLN A 201 -2.77 1.05 10.19
C GLN A 201 -1.67 1.67 9.34
N VAL A 202 -0.40 1.38 9.63
CA VAL A 202 0.75 1.67 8.76
C VAL A 202 1.41 0.35 8.35
N GLY A 203 2.15 0.36 7.22
CA GLY A 203 2.94 -0.78 6.76
C GLY A 203 2.57 -1.27 5.37
N GLY A 204 3.41 -2.13 4.80
CA GLY A 204 3.18 -2.86 3.56
C GLY A 204 2.64 -4.26 3.84
N GLN A 205 1.67 -4.70 3.03
CA GLN A 205 1.14 -6.05 3.05
C GLN A 205 0.79 -6.50 1.63
N ASP A 206 1.55 -7.45 1.09
CA ASP A 206 1.45 -7.90 -0.31
C ASP A 206 1.58 -6.70 -1.29
N GLU A 207 0.53 -6.39 -2.04
CA GLU A 207 0.48 -5.26 -2.96
C GLU A 207 0.01 -3.95 -2.27
N LEU A 208 -0.52 -4.04 -1.04
CA LEU A 208 -1.12 -2.91 -0.35
C LEU A 208 -0.12 -2.18 0.53
N VAL A 209 -0.24 -0.87 0.59
CA VAL A 209 0.46 -0.03 1.55
C VAL A 209 -0.57 0.75 2.37
N PHE A 210 -0.33 0.83 3.67
CA PHE A 210 -1.11 1.61 4.61
C PHE A 210 -0.24 2.76 5.11
N ASP A 211 -0.72 3.99 4.97
CA ASP A 211 0.04 5.19 5.29
C ASP A 211 -0.06 5.63 6.75
N GLY A 212 -0.87 4.95 7.55
CA GLY A 212 -1.19 5.41 8.89
C GLY A 212 -2.03 6.68 8.85
N HIS A 213 -1.39 7.85 8.88
CA HIS A 213 -2.03 9.17 8.82
C HIS A 213 -3.18 9.28 9.83
N SER A 214 -2.91 8.80 11.06
CA SER A 214 -3.87 8.91 12.15
C SER A 214 -4.13 10.37 12.48
N LEU A 215 -5.41 10.71 12.74
CA LEU A 215 -5.90 12.08 12.84
C LEU A 215 -6.83 12.23 14.02
N VAL A 216 -6.77 13.37 14.67
CA VAL A 216 -7.80 13.83 15.61
C VAL A 216 -8.31 15.18 15.13
N LEU A 217 -9.63 15.28 14.91
CA LEU A 217 -10.32 16.49 14.54
C LEU A 217 -11.29 16.88 15.65
N ASP A 218 -11.42 18.18 15.92
CA ASP A 218 -12.46 18.69 16.79
C ASP A 218 -13.85 18.65 16.12
N ALA A 219 -14.90 18.97 16.86
CA ALA A 219 -16.26 18.97 16.35
C ALA A 219 -16.50 19.99 15.21
N GLY A 220 -15.65 20.99 15.06
CA GLY A 220 -15.65 21.95 13.95
C GLY A 220 -14.93 21.45 12.70
N GLY A 221 -14.21 20.32 12.79
CA GLY A 221 -13.41 19.76 11.71
C GLY A 221 -11.98 20.31 11.62
N ALA A 222 -11.51 21.06 12.64
CA ALA A 222 -10.11 21.48 12.70
C ALA A 222 -9.23 20.33 13.19
N ILE A 223 -8.05 20.16 12.57
CA ILE A 223 -7.10 19.12 12.97
C ILE A 223 -6.43 19.51 14.29
N VAL A 224 -6.66 18.70 15.31
CA VAL A 224 -6.05 18.83 16.65
C VAL A 224 -4.71 18.11 16.70
N ALA A 225 -4.63 16.91 16.13
CA ALA A 225 -3.40 16.12 16.08
C ALA A 225 -3.32 15.33 14.77
N ARG A 226 -2.09 15.13 14.26
CA ARG A 226 -1.78 14.33 13.07
C ARG A 226 -0.49 13.54 13.31
N ALA A 227 -0.54 12.22 13.10
CA ALA A 227 0.63 11.36 13.08
C ALA A 227 1.40 11.48 11.75
N SER A 228 2.66 11.06 11.75
CA SER A 228 3.46 10.94 10.53
C SER A 228 2.85 9.92 9.58
N GLN A 229 2.95 10.18 8.27
CA GLN A 229 2.61 9.19 7.25
C GLN A 229 3.76 8.20 7.06
N PHE A 230 3.44 6.94 6.78
CA PHE A 230 4.34 5.83 6.46
C PHE A 230 5.33 5.46 7.59
N GLU A 231 5.05 5.85 8.82
CA GLU A 231 5.87 5.54 10.00
C GLU A 231 4.99 5.04 11.16
N PRO A 232 5.39 4.00 11.91
CA PRO A 232 4.71 3.61 13.15
C PRO A 232 4.83 4.72 14.19
N GLU A 233 3.71 5.03 14.87
CA GLU A 233 3.66 6.09 15.89
C GLU A 233 2.57 5.81 16.93
N LEU A 234 2.82 6.09 18.19
CA LEU A 234 1.77 6.25 19.20
C LEU A 234 1.45 7.74 19.32
N LEU A 235 0.39 8.18 18.63
CA LEU A 235 -0.07 9.56 18.68
C LEU A 235 -0.87 9.81 19.96
N ILE A 236 -0.35 10.66 20.86
CA ILE A 236 -1.01 11.01 22.11
C ILE A 236 -1.39 12.49 22.08
N CYS A 237 -2.64 12.80 22.39
CA CYS A 237 -3.13 14.17 22.47
C CYS A 237 -4.25 14.31 23.49
N ASP A 238 -4.44 15.53 23.97
CA ASP A 238 -5.59 15.91 24.77
C ASP A 238 -6.67 16.53 23.85
N ILE A 239 -7.93 16.11 24.06
CA ILE A 239 -9.10 16.63 23.34
C ILE A 239 -10.19 16.99 24.35
N GLU A 240 -10.99 18.01 24.02
CA GLU A 240 -12.16 18.43 24.79
C GLU A 240 -13.44 18.12 23.97
N PRO A 241 -13.96 16.88 24.02
CA PRO A 241 -15.19 16.54 23.32
C PRO A 241 -16.37 17.32 23.89
N VAL A 242 -17.22 17.81 23.00
CA VAL A 242 -18.43 18.55 23.45
C VAL A 242 -19.45 17.54 23.94
N ALA A 243 -19.89 17.70 25.19
CA ALA A 243 -21.04 16.92 25.70
C ALA A 243 -22.27 17.24 24.86
N ARG A 244 -22.97 16.21 24.38
CA ARG A 244 -24.12 16.35 23.48
C ARG A 244 -25.39 15.86 24.14
N GLU A 245 -26.51 16.55 23.84
CA GLU A 245 -27.83 16.06 24.19
C GLU A 245 -28.15 14.77 23.45
N VAL A 246 -28.71 13.80 24.14
CA VAL A 246 -29.22 12.56 23.57
C VAL A 246 -30.53 12.87 22.87
N SER A 247 -30.54 12.87 21.53
CA SER A 247 -31.77 13.13 20.76
C SER A 247 -32.57 11.84 20.50
N ASP A 248 -31.88 10.69 20.40
CA ASP A 248 -32.50 9.36 20.31
C ASP A 248 -31.70 8.33 21.13
N PRO A 249 -32.18 7.97 22.37
CA PRO A 249 -31.51 6.98 23.19
C PRO A 249 -31.46 5.56 22.59
N GLY A 250 -32.32 5.25 21.63
CA GLY A 250 -32.42 3.95 20.97
C GLY A 250 -31.56 3.82 19.73
N ALA A 251 -30.91 4.91 19.28
CA ALA A 251 -30.13 4.93 18.03
C ALA A 251 -28.85 4.09 18.09
N ALA A 252 -28.25 3.92 19.29
CA ALA A 252 -27.05 3.10 19.48
C ALA A 252 -27.10 2.38 20.83
N ASP A 253 -26.44 1.23 20.91
CA ASP A 253 -26.32 0.47 22.16
C ASP A 253 -25.18 1.03 23.04
N VAL A 254 -25.39 1.18 24.33
CA VAL A 254 -24.33 1.52 25.28
C VAL A 254 -23.65 0.24 25.72
N LEU A 255 -22.44 -0.03 25.20
CA LEU A 255 -21.70 -1.28 25.44
C LEU A 255 -21.01 -1.32 26.80
N ALA A 256 -20.57 -0.16 27.31
CA ALA A 256 -19.83 -0.08 28.56
C ALA A 256 -19.87 1.33 29.13
N SER A 257 -19.62 1.44 30.46
CA SER A 257 -19.34 2.70 31.13
C SER A 257 -18.06 2.53 31.97
N ALA A 258 -17.14 3.48 31.81
CA ALA A 258 -15.86 3.53 32.49
C ALA A 258 -15.66 4.86 33.20
N ALA A 259 -14.87 4.88 34.27
CA ALA A 259 -14.38 6.13 34.83
C ALA A 259 -13.30 6.72 33.90
N ALA A 260 -13.18 8.03 33.82
CA ALA A 260 -12.01 8.67 33.25
C ALA A 260 -10.76 8.32 34.07
N ALA A 261 -9.61 8.17 33.40
CA ALA A 261 -8.34 8.01 34.11
C ALA A 261 -8.08 9.25 34.98
N GLN A 262 -7.36 9.08 36.08
CA GLN A 262 -6.94 10.25 36.87
C GLN A 262 -6.02 11.11 36.00
N ALA A 263 -6.47 12.32 35.66
CA ALA A 263 -5.76 13.23 34.77
C ALA A 263 -4.29 13.38 35.20
N ALA A 264 -3.37 13.03 34.30
CA ALA A 264 -1.97 13.39 34.47
C ALA A 264 -1.88 14.93 34.28
N GLY A 265 -1.52 15.61 35.32
CA GLY A 265 -1.73 17.03 35.61
C GLY A 265 -1.14 18.10 34.64
N VAL A 266 -0.59 17.76 33.47
CA VAL A 266 -0.09 18.76 32.52
C VAL A 266 -0.70 18.47 31.13
N PRO A 267 -1.37 19.49 30.50
CA PRO A 267 -1.84 19.35 29.12
C PRO A 267 -0.68 19.03 28.17
N LEU A 268 -0.89 18.07 27.28
CA LEU A 268 0.06 17.74 26.23
C LEU A 268 -0.12 18.71 25.06
N GLN A 269 1.00 19.24 24.57
CA GLN A 269 0.98 19.93 23.30
C GLN A 269 0.76 18.90 22.18
N ALA A 270 -0.34 19.03 21.46
CA ALA A 270 -0.67 18.12 20.37
C ALA A 270 0.37 18.24 19.24
N ARG A 271 0.84 17.10 18.74
CA ARG A 271 1.68 17.04 17.55
C ARG A 271 0.80 17.06 16.31
N VAL A 272 1.10 17.96 15.37
CA VAL A 272 0.51 17.98 14.04
C VAL A 272 1.66 17.80 13.05
N ALA A 273 1.90 16.56 12.60
CA ALA A 273 2.91 16.29 11.57
C ALA A 273 2.53 17.01 10.26
N GLU A 274 3.52 17.41 9.48
CA GLU A 274 3.30 18.00 8.17
C GLU A 274 2.72 16.95 7.21
N ALA A 275 1.71 17.34 6.43
CA ALA A 275 1.18 16.47 5.37
C ALA A 275 2.17 16.41 4.22
N LEU A 276 2.41 15.23 3.69
CA LEU A 276 3.30 15.03 2.54
C LEU A 276 2.62 15.51 1.25
N ASP A 277 3.42 16.03 0.32
CA ASP A 277 2.96 16.17 -1.05
C ASP A 277 2.79 14.79 -1.72
N ASP A 278 2.03 14.74 -2.81
CA ASP A 278 1.62 13.49 -3.42
C ASP A 278 2.80 12.68 -3.99
N ASP A 279 3.81 13.31 -4.58
CA ASP A 279 4.97 12.61 -5.15
C ASP A 279 5.88 12.05 -4.03
N GLU A 280 6.10 12.81 -2.93
CA GLU A 280 6.81 12.31 -1.75
C GLU A 280 6.03 11.16 -1.09
N ALA A 281 4.70 11.24 -1.03
CA ALA A 281 3.87 10.16 -0.51
C ALA A 281 3.99 8.88 -1.35
N VAL A 282 3.99 8.99 -2.69
CA VAL A 282 4.26 7.84 -3.58
C VAL A 282 5.64 7.26 -3.30
N TYR A 283 6.67 8.10 -3.26
CA TYR A 283 8.04 7.61 -3.03
C TYR A 283 8.15 6.85 -1.70
N ARG A 284 7.57 7.39 -0.63
CA ARG A 284 7.56 6.72 0.69
C ARG A 284 6.72 5.44 0.70
N ALA A 285 5.62 5.40 -0.04
CA ALA A 285 4.84 4.17 -0.21
C ALA A 285 5.64 3.06 -0.89
N LEU A 286 6.42 3.39 -1.94
CA LEU A 286 7.30 2.45 -2.63
C LEU A 286 8.40 1.93 -1.69
N VAL A 287 9.02 2.83 -0.91
CA VAL A 287 10.05 2.47 0.08
C VAL A 287 9.48 1.56 1.16
N LEU A 288 8.34 1.94 1.77
CA LEU A 288 7.69 1.16 2.82
C LEU A 288 7.24 -0.22 2.31
N GLY A 289 6.56 -0.26 1.15
CA GLY A 289 6.10 -1.52 0.55
C GLY A 289 7.24 -2.46 0.21
N THR A 290 8.36 -1.94 -0.32
CA THR A 290 9.55 -2.75 -0.65
C THR A 290 10.24 -3.28 0.61
N ARG A 291 10.40 -2.45 1.64
CA ARG A 291 10.98 -2.86 2.93
C ARG A 291 10.15 -3.96 3.56
N ASP A 292 8.87 -3.72 3.73
CA ASP A 292 7.99 -4.62 4.46
C ASP A 292 7.79 -5.95 3.71
N TYR A 293 7.66 -5.90 2.38
CA TYR A 293 7.58 -7.14 1.59
C TYR A 293 8.85 -7.99 1.76
N THR A 294 10.02 -7.37 1.76
CA THR A 294 11.30 -8.06 1.95
C THR A 294 11.43 -8.62 3.37
N ASP A 295 11.19 -7.79 4.39
CA ASP A 295 11.42 -8.15 5.78
C ASP A 295 10.37 -9.12 6.33
N LYS A 296 9.07 -8.89 6.04
CA LYS A 296 7.98 -9.75 6.49
C LYS A 296 8.02 -11.15 5.87
N ASN A 297 8.62 -11.30 4.67
CA ASN A 297 8.89 -12.59 4.04
C ASN A 297 10.24 -13.21 4.46
N GLY A 298 11.07 -12.50 5.24
CA GLY A 298 12.34 -13.01 5.75
C GLY A 298 13.47 -13.07 4.72
N PHE A 299 13.41 -12.28 3.65
CA PHE A 299 14.51 -12.20 2.69
C PHE A 299 15.71 -11.42 3.27
N PRO A 300 16.95 -11.94 3.15
CA PRO A 300 18.12 -11.26 3.69
C PRO A 300 18.46 -9.95 2.94
N GLY A 301 18.05 -9.83 1.69
CA GLY A 301 18.29 -8.68 0.84
C GLY A 301 17.63 -8.86 -0.53
N VAL A 302 17.93 -7.96 -1.45
CA VAL A 302 17.35 -7.93 -2.79
C VAL A 302 18.44 -7.91 -3.86
N VAL A 303 18.08 -8.35 -5.07
CA VAL A 303 18.91 -8.24 -6.27
C VAL A 303 18.08 -7.69 -7.42
N LEU A 304 18.66 -6.79 -8.22
CA LEU A 304 18.00 -6.22 -9.39
C LEU A 304 18.95 -6.05 -10.56
N GLY A 305 18.39 -6.04 -11.77
CA GLY A 305 19.11 -5.67 -12.97
C GLY A 305 19.24 -4.15 -13.07
N LEU A 306 20.47 -3.63 -13.08
CA LEU A 306 20.75 -2.21 -13.26
C LEU A 306 21.16 -1.95 -14.70
N SER A 307 20.23 -1.46 -15.51
CA SER A 307 20.43 -1.26 -16.95
C SER A 307 21.03 0.11 -17.31
N GLY A 308 21.03 1.08 -16.39
CA GLY A 308 21.33 2.48 -16.68
C GLY A 308 20.14 3.27 -17.27
N GLY A 309 18.94 2.68 -17.29
CA GLY A 309 17.68 3.34 -17.61
C GLY A 309 16.97 3.87 -16.36
N VAL A 310 16.01 4.80 -16.55
CA VAL A 310 15.31 5.53 -15.49
C VAL A 310 14.54 4.62 -14.53
N ASP A 311 13.90 3.56 -15.05
CA ASP A 311 13.12 2.62 -14.23
C ASP A 311 14.01 1.84 -13.26
N SER A 312 15.11 1.26 -13.76
CA SER A 312 16.07 0.54 -12.91
C SER A 312 16.76 1.49 -11.91
N ALA A 313 16.96 2.74 -12.30
CA ALA A 313 17.52 3.77 -11.40
C ALA A 313 16.57 4.07 -10.24
N LEU A 314 15.27 4.28 -10.52
CA LEU A 314 14.27 4.49 -9.47
C LEU A 314 14.18 3.29 -8.54
N VAL A 315 14.11 2.06 -9.08
CA VAL A 315 14.02 0.84 -8.27
C VAL A 315 15.25 0.64 -7.40
N ALA A 316 16.46 0.94 -7.91
CA ALA A 316 17.69 0.88 -7.12
C ALA A 316 17.67 1.90 -5.97
N CYS A 317 17.24 3.14 -6.21
CA CYS A 317 17.09 4.16 -5.18
C CYS A 317 16.07 3.75 -4.11
N VAL A 318 14.89 3.28 -4.52
CA VAL A 318 13.86 2.80 -3.59
C VAL A 318 14.37 1.62 -2.76
N ALA A 319 15.07 0.66 -3.37
CA ALA A 319 15.63 -0.49 -2.67
C ALA A 319 16.66 -0.08 -1.61
N VAL A 320 17.57 0.85 -1.95
CA VAL A 320 18.58 1.35 -1.01
C VAL A 320 17.94 2.16 0.12
N ASP A 321 16.98 3.02 -0.20
CA ASP A 321 16.26 3.80 0.82
C ASP A 321 15.38 2.91 1.73
N ALA A 322 14.94 1.74 1.24
CA ALA A 322 14.15 0.76 1.98
C ALA A 322 15.00 -0.12 2.91
N LEU A 323 16.17 -0.59 2.45
CA LEU A 323 16.90 -1.69 3.07
C LEU A 323 18.34 -1.34 3.52
N GLY A 324 18.87 -0.21 3.05
CA GLY A 324 20.30 0.10 3.15
C GLY A 324 21.12 -0.55 2.03
N PRO A 325 22.26 0.06 1.64
CA PRO A 325 23.06 -0.38 0.50
C PRO A 325 23.62 -1.79 0.66
N GLU A 326 23.90 -2.23 1.88
CA GLU A 326 24.46 -3.54 2.19
C GLU A 326 23.51 -4.72 1.93
N ARG A 327 22.23 -4.45 1.78
CA ARG A 327 21.19 -5.45 1.47
C ARG A 327 20.73 -5.41 0.00
N VAL A 328 21.37 -4.57 -0.84
CA VAL A 328 21.00 -4.38 -2.24
C VAL A 328 22.17 -4.77 -3.14
N ALA A 329 21.97 -5.77 -3.99
CA ALA A 329 22.92 -6.16 -5.03
C ALA A 329 22.40 -5.74 -6.40
N CYS A 330 23.23 -5.07 -7.19
CA CYS A 330 22.93 -4.69 -8.57
C CYS A 330 23.72 -5.55 -9.57
N VAL A 331 23.08 -5.91 -10.68
CA VAL A 331 23.70 -6.68 -11.75
C VAL A 331 23.53 -5.94 -13.06
N THR A 332 24.64 -5.55 -13.72
CA THR A 332 24.59 -5.08 -15.09
C THR A 332 24.86 -6.23 -16.05
N MET A 333 24.08 -6.33 -17.12
CA MET A 333 24.09 -7.47 -18.05
C MET A 333 24.16 -6.97 -19.50
N PRO A 334 25.32 -6.41 -19.88
CA PRO A 334 25.48 -5.78 -21.20
C PRO A 334 25.41 -6.81 -22.35
N SER A 335 24.89 -6.35 -23.49
CA SER A 335 24.95 -7.03 -24.78
C SER A 335 25.72 -6.16 -25.76
N GLN A 336 25.89 -6.66 -27.01
CA GLN A 336 26.48 -5.88 -28.11
C GLN A 336 25.68 -4.61 -28.46
N TYR A 337 24.44 -4.49 -28.01
CA TYR A 337 23.55 -3.34 -28.26
C TYR A 337 23.55 -2.31 -27.13
N THR A 338 24.17 -2.63 -25.99
CA THR A 338 24.26 -1.72 -24.85
C THR A 338 25.18 -0.55 -25.19
N SER A 339 24.67 0.67 -25.13
CA SER A 339 25.44 1.88 -25.38
C SER A 339 26.47 2.13 -24.28
N SER A 340 27.60 2.75 -24.64
CA SER A 340 28.61 3.14 -23.63
C SER A 340 28.03 4.09 -22.58
N GLY A 341 27.14 5.02 -22.97
CA GLY A 341 26.52 5.95 -22.05
C GLY A 341 25.62 5.26 -21.03
N THR A 342 24.82 4.28 -21.44
CA THR A 342 23.97 3.49 -20.54
C THR A 342 24.80 2.63 -19.59
N TYR A 343 25.89 2.04 -20.10
CA TYR A 343 26.86 1.29 -19.29
C TYR A 343 27.52 2.17 -18.21
N ASP A 344 28.03 3.34 -18.61
CA ASP A 344 28.71 4.28 -17.69
C ASP A 344 27.73 4.81 -16.61
N ASP A 345 26.47 5.08 -16.98
CA ASP A 345 25.44 5.54 -16.07
C ASP A 345 25.07 4.49 -15.01
N ALA A 346 25.02 3.20 -15.38
CA ALA A 346 24.78 2.12 -14.42
C ALA A 346 25.90 2.05 -13.36
N HIS A 347 27.17 2.19 -13.79
CA HIS A 347 28.31 2.20 -12.88
C HIS A 347 28.32 3.45 -11.97
N ALA A 348 28.03 4.62 -12.54
CA ALA A 348 27.97 5.87 -11.78
C ALA A 348 26.88 5.83 -10.71
N LEU A 349 25.69 5.33 -11.05
CA LEU A 349 24.60 5.19 -10.12
C LEU A 349 24.90 4.19 -9.00
N ALA A 350 25.45 3.01 -9.32
CA ALA A 350 25.84 2.03 -8.31
C ALA A 350 26.88 2.58 -7.33
N ALA A 351 27.87 3.32 -7.84
CA ALA A 351 28.89 3.98 -7.02
C ALA A 351 28.26 5.07 -6.13
N ALA A 352 27.34 5.87 -6.63
CA ALA A 352 26.65 6.92 -5.86
C ALA A 352 25.74 6.35 -4.77
N LEU A 353 25.11 5.20 -5.02
CA LEU A 353 24.28 4.47 -4.06
C LEU A 353 25.09 3.59 -3.10
N HIS A 354 26.40 3.48 -3.28
CA HIS A 354 27.29 2.60 -2.49
C HIS A 354 26.86 1.13 -2.51
N VAL A 355 26.31 0.63 -3.62
CA VAL A 355 25.90 -0.76 -3.78
C VAL A 355 26.91 -1.57 -4.58
N ASP A 356 26.99 -2.87 -4.30
CA ASP A 356 27.76 -3.80 -5.10
C ASP A 356 27.17 -3.94 -6.50
N LEU A 357 27.99 -3.75 -7.56
CA LEU A 357 27.62 -3.94 -8.95
C LEU A 357 28.40 -5.12 -9.53
N VAL A 358 27.68 -6.16 -9.91
CA VAL A 358 28.24 -7.33 -10.61
C VAL A 358 28.00 -7.18 -12.11
N GLU A 359 29.02 -7.40 -12.93
CA GLU A 359 28.89 -7.38 -14.39
C GLU A 359 28.83 -8.80 -14.93
N LEU A 360 27.76 -9.12 -15.68
CA LEU A 360 27.53 -10.41 -16.32
C LEU A 360 27.10 -10.22 -17.79
N PRO A 361 28.05 -10.09 -18.75
CA PRO A 361 27.70 -9.97 -20.15
C PRO A 361 26.92 -11.19 -20.65
N ILE A 362 25.93 -10.94 -21.54
CA ILE A 362 25.07 -12.02 -22.05
C ILE A 362 25.48 -12.59 -23.42
N GLY A 363 26.47 -12.00 -24.07
CA GLY A 363 26.82 -12.31 -25.46
C GLY A 363 27.09 -13.78 -25.74
N ASP A 364 28.00 -14.39 -24.98
CA ASP A 364 28.39 -15.81 -25.18
C ASP A 364 27.21 -16.77 -25.01
N VAL A 365 26.29 -16.46 -24.07
CA VAL A 365 25.10 -17.28 -23.82
C VAL A 365 24.09 -17.09 -24.93
N LEU A 366 23.89 -15.86 -25.41
CA LEU A 366 23.03 -15.56 -26.55
C LEU A 366 23.51 -16.31 -27.80
N ASP A 367 24.81 -16.26 -28.09
CA ASP A 367 25.42 -16.95 -29.22
C ASP A 367 25.23 -18.47 -29.14
N ALA A 368 25.36 -19.05 -27.93
CA ALA A 368 25.10 -20.46 -27.71
C ALA A 368 23.63 -20.84 -27.95
N TYR A 369 22.66 -19.99 -27.56
CA TYR A 369 21.25 -20.18 -27.89
C TYR A 369 21.01 -20.13 -29.41
N LEU A 370 21.55 -19.12 -30.09
CA LEU A 370 21.39 -18.93 -31.54
C LEU A 370 22.02 -20.08 -32.34
N GLU A 371 23.19 -20.58 -31.94
CA GLU A 371 23.80 -21.77 -32.54
C GLU A 371 22.89 -23.00 -32.43
N LYS A 372 22.29 -23.23 -31.24
CA LYS A 372 21.43 -24.40 -31.02
C LYS A 372 20.08 -24.32 -31.73
N LEU A 373 19.49 -23.12 -31.77
CA LEU A 373 18.18 -22.89 -32.38
C LEU A 373 18.26 -22.61 -33.90
N GLY A 374 19.43 -22.20 -34.42
CA GLY A 374 19.62 -21.86 -35.81
C GLY A 374 19.11 -22.89 -36.83
N PRO A 375 19.32 -24.22 -36.64
CA PRO A 375 18.74 -25.23 -37.51
C PRO A 375 17.22 -25.24 -37.58
N LEU A 376 16.55 -24.85 -36.46
CA LEU A 376 15.08 -24.74 -36.37
C LEU A 376 14.58 -23.43 -37.00
N PHE A 377 15.37 -22.39 -37.00
CA PHE A 377 15.01 -21.06 -37.49
C PHE A 377 15.42 -20.85 -38.97
N GLN A 378 15.98 -21.88 -39.62
CA GLN A 378 16.42 -21.78 -41.00
C GLN A 378 15.28 -21.33 -41.93
N GLY A 379 15.50 -20.23 -42.65
CA GLY A 379 14.53 -19.63 -43.57
C GLY A 379 13.60 -18.61 -42.92
N HIS A 380 13.80 -18.28 -41.64
CA HIS A 380 13.17 -17.18 -40.94
C HIS A 380 14.16 -16.06 -40.70
N GLU A 381 13.75 -14.83 -40.94
CA GLU A 381 14.54 -13.64 -40.57
C GLU A 381 14.48 -13.40 -39.07
N PRO A 382 15.53 -12.80 -38.47
CA PRO A 382 15.50 -12.38 -37.07
C PRO A 382 14.31 -11.46 -36.77
N ASP A 383 13.67 -11.67 -35.61
CA ASP A 383 12.50 -10.90 -35.18
C ASP A 383 12.55 -10.66 -33.65
N ILE A 384 11.41 -10.43 -33.03
CA ILE A 384 11.26 -10.25 -31.57
C ILE A 384 11.75 -11.48 -30.77
N THR A 385 11.99 -12.63 -31.42
CA THR A 385 12.46 -13.86 -30.74
C THR A 385 13.86 -13.64 -30.16
N GLU A 386 14.77 -13.04 -30.91
CA GLU A 386 16.15 -12.77 -30.49
C GLU A 386 16.21 -11.69 -29.42
N GLU A 387 15.32 -10.67 -29.47
CA GLU A 387 15.16 -9.67 -28.42
C GLU A 387 14.69 -10.33 -27.11
N ASN A 388 13.67 -11.19 -27.21
CA ASN A 388 13.12 -11.91 -26.06
C ASN A 388 14.11 -12.92 -25.44
N LEU A 389 15.01 -13.52 -26.24
CA LEU A 389 16.07 -14.38 -25.71
C LEU A 389 17.01 -13.60 -24.80
N GLN A 390 17.42 -12.39 -25.18
CA GLN A 390 18.29 -11.55 -24.35
C GLN A 390 17.63 -11.24 -23.01
N ALA A 391 16.35 -10.83 -23.01
CA ALA A 391 15.61 -10.54 -21.77
C ALA A 391 15.53 -11.78 -20.87
N ARG A 392 15.27 -12.98 -21.43
CA ARG A 392 15.20 -14.22 -20.66
C ARG A 392 16.55 -14.68 -20.11
N ILE A 393 17.65 -14.47 -20.83
CA ILE A 393 19.00 -14.75 -20.30
C ILE A 393 19.26 -13.88 -19.07
N ARG A 394 18.93 -12.58 -19.13
CA ARG A 394 19.03 -11.66 -17.99
C ARG A 394 18.18 -12.12 -16.81
N GLY A 395 16.93 -12.47 -17.04
CA GLY A 395 16.03 -13.02 -16.02
C GLY A 395 16.59 -14.30 -15.38
N ASN A 396 17.17 -15.19 -16.20
CA ASN A 396 17.81 -16.43 -15.71
C ASN A 396 19.02 -16.15 -14.80
N TYR A 397 19.86 -15.17 -15.13
CA TYR A 397 20.97 -14.78 -14.27
C TYR A 397 20.50 -14.27 -12.91
N LEU A 398 19.54 -13.37 -12.90
CA LEU A 398 18.97 -12.82 -11.66
C LEU A 398 18.34 -13.91 -10.81
N MET A 399 17.56 -14.82 -11.40
CA MET A 399 16.94 -15.94 -10.67
C MET A 399 17.97 -16.95 -10.15
N ALA A 400 19.06 -17.19 -10.87
CA ALA A 400 20.15 -18.05 -10.41
C ALA A 400 20.87 -17.45 -9.17
N ILE A 401 21.11 -16.12 -9.18
CA ILE A 401 21.68 -15.38 -8.06
C ILE A 401 20.72 -15.45 -6.87
N SER A 402 19.44 -15.17 -7.09
CA SER A 402 18.38 -15.26 -6.08
C SER A 402 18.39 -16.64 -5.39
N ASN A 403 18.34 -17.70 -6.16
CA ASN A 403 18.32 -19.06 -5.63
C ASN A 403 19.60 -19.41 -4.85
N LYS A 404 20.74 -18.85 -5.25
CA LYS A 404 22.03 -19.16 -4.63
C LYS A 404 22.24 -18.45 -3.30
N PHE A 405 21.78 -17.18 -3.23
CA PHE A 405 22.05 -16.30 -2.10
C PHE A 405 20.80 -16.01 -1.24
N GLY A 406 19.62 -16.45 -1.66
CA GLY A 406 18.37 -16.22 -0.94
C GLY A 406 17.78 -14.82 -1.12
N SER A 407 18.37 -13.95 -1.96
CA SER A 407 17.90 -12.59 -2.18
C SER A 407 16.65 -12.55 -3.04
N LEU A 408 15.73 -11.63 -2.76
CA LEU A 408 14.54 -11.40 -3.58
C LEU A 408 14.91 -10.66 -4.86
N VAL A 409 14.44 -11.12 -6.01
CA VAL A 409 14.60 -10.37 -7.28
C VAL A 409 13.55 -9.28 -7.38
N LEU A 410 14.00 -8.02 -7.54
CA LEU A 410 13.13 -6.89 -7.85
C LEU A 410 13.06 -6.67 -9.36
N THR A 411 11.84 -6.53 -9.89
CA THR A 411 11.63 -6.17 -11.31
C THR A 411 11.44 -4.67 -11.46
N THR A 412 11.75 -4.15 -12.64
CA THR A 412 11.81 -2.71 -12.93
C THR A 412 10.73 -2.25 -13.92
N GLY A 413 9.79 -3.12 -14.31
CA GLY A 413 8.69 -2.75 -15.20
C GLY A 413 7.71 -1.79 -14.53
N ASN A 414 7.35 -0.72 -15.24
CA ASN A 414 6.40 0.32 -14.79
C ASN A 414 4.97 0.07 -15.27
N LYS A 415 4.00 0.89 -14.80
CA LYS A 415 2.58 0.72 -15.14
C LYS A 415 2.30 0.87 -16.63
N SER A 416 2.96 1.80 -17.32
CA SER A 416 2.75 2.09 -18.73
C SER A 416 3.15 0.90 -19.61
N GLU A 417 4.31 0.31 -19.35
CA GLU A 417 4.80 -0.91 -20.02
C GLU A 417 3.88 -2.10 -19.72
N MET A 418 3.49 -2.26 -18.46
CA MET A 418 2.59 -3.33 -18.01
C MET A 418 1.21 -3.24 -18.68
N ALA A 419 0.68 -2.03 -18.84
CA ALA A 419 -0.61 -1.79 -19.47
C ALA A 419 -0.64 -2.33 -20.90
N VAL A 420 0.30 -1.92 -21.73
CA VAL A 420 0.35 -2.27 -23.16
C VAL A 420 1.04 -3.60 -23.44
N GLY A 421 1.61 -4.24 -22.39
CA GLY A 421 2.34 -5.51 -22.53
C GLY A 421 3.70 -5.37 -23.17
N TYR A 422 4.32 -4.22 -23.06
CA TYR A 422 5.70 -3.96 -23.50
C TYR A 422 6.69 -4.57 -22.51
N SER A 423 6.67 -5.89 -22.42
CA SER A 423 7.49 -6.70 -21.53
C SER A 423 7.64 -8.11 -22.07
N THR A 424 8.72 -8.77 -21.69
CA THR A 424 9.01 -10.16 -22.08
C THR A 424 8.66 -11.09 -20.93
N LEU A 425 7.71 -12.01 -21.15
CA LEU A 425 7.40 -13.07 -20.18
C LEU A 425 8.65 -13.88 -19.83
N TYR A 426 8.88 -14.02 -18.51
CA TYR A 426 10.03 -14.74 -17.96
C TYR A 426 11.38 -14.12 -18.31
N GLY A 427 11.39 -12.85 -18.75
CA GLY A 427 12.58 -12.05 -19.02
C GLY A 427 12.70 -10.91 -18.02
N ASP A 428 12.45 -9.68 -18.43
CA ASP A 428 12.40 -8.48 -17.61
C ASP A 428 11.31 -8.50 -16.53
N SER A 429 10.28 -9.33 -16.73
CA SER A 429 9.21 -9.59 -15.75
C SER A 429 9.56 -10.69 -14.73
N ALA A 430 10.71 -11.36 -14.85
CA ALA A 430 11.10 -12.43 -13.94
C ALA A 430 11.59 -11.84 -12.59
N GLY A 431 10.87 -12.14 -11.53
CA GLY A 431 11.22 -11.68 -10.18
C GLY A 431 10.18 -12.03 -9.14
N GLY A 432 10.41 -11.60 -7.91
CA GLY A 432 9.52 -11.86 -6.78
C GLY A 432 8.72 -10.65 -6.34
N PHE A 433 9.16 -9.42 -6.69
CA PHE A 433 8.44 -8.19 -6.38
C PHE A 433 8.67 -7.11 -7.44
N ALA A 434 7.60 -6.46 -7.89
CA ALA A 434 7.60 -5.45 -8.94
C ALA A 434 7.38 -4.06 -8.34
N VAL A 435 8.46 -3.40 -7.91
CA VAL A 435 8.45 -2.17 -7.10
C VAL A 435 7.59 -1.07 -7.70
N ILE A 436 7.74 -0.80 -9.01
CA ILE A 436 7.09 0.31 -9.73
C ILE A 436 5.99 -0.15 -10.69
N LYS A 437 5.46 -1.36 -10.51
CA LYS A 437 4.43 -1.99 -11.36
C LYS A 437 3.21 -1.11 -11.59
N ASP A 438 2.85 -0.28 -10.63
CA ASP A 438 1.68 0.61 -10.67
C ASP A 438 2.05 2.10 -10.73
N VAL A 439 3.28 2.41 -11.13
CA VAL A 439 3.79 3.78 -11.32
C VAL A 439 3.82 4.09 -12.82
N PRO A 440 3.02 5.06 -13.32
CA PRO A 440 3.11 5.52 -14.72
C PRO A 440 4.49 6.07 -15.06
N LYS A 441 4.92 5.93 -16.32
CA LYS A 441 6.27 6.34 -16.78
C LYS A 441 6.56 7.82 -16.50
N THR A 442 5.58 8.67 -16.71
CA THR A 442 5.72 10.11 -16.42
C THR A 442 5.96 10.38 -14.93
N LEU A 443 5.34 9.60 -14.05
CA LEU A 443 5.56 9.68 -12.61
C LEU A 443 6.94 9.10 -12.23
N VAL A 444 7.44 8.06 -12.91
CA VAL A 444 8.80 7.54 -12.70
C VAL A 444 9.84 8.66 -12.82
N TYR A 445 9.76 9.49 -13.86
CA TYR A 445 10.67 10.64 -14.03
C TYR A 445 10.56 11.63 -12.88
N ARG A 446 9.34 12.03 -12.49
CA ARG A 446 9.12 12.95 -11.36
C ARG A 446 9.70 12.42 -10.05
N LEU A 447 9.54 11.11 -9.79
CA LEU A 447 10.10 10.48 -8.59
C LEU A 447 11.62 10.42 -8.60
N CYS A 448 12.25 10.21 -9.76
CA CYS A 448 13.70 10.30 -9.91
C CYS A 448 14.20 11.72 -9.64
N GLU A 449 13.53 12.74 -10.20
CA GLU A 449 13.84 14.14 -9.93
C GLU A 449 13.65 14.50 -8.45
N LEU A 450 12.54 14.02 -7.83
CA LEU A 450 12.29 14.18 -6.40
C LEU A 450 13.43 13.57 -5.57
N ARG A 451 13.85 12.34 -5.88
CA ARG A 451 14.96 11.67 -5.17
C ARG A 451 16.27 12.47 -5.29
N ASN A 452 16.52 13.04 -6.45
CA ASN A 452 17.69 13.87 -6.71
C ASN A 452 17.66 15.26 -6.04
N ARG A 453 16.53 15.69 -5.44
CA ARG A 453 16.51 16.92 -4.58
C ARG A 453 17.23 16.71 -3.26
N ARG A 454 17.49 15.45 -2.86
CA ARG A 454 18.25 15.13 -1.65
C ARG A 454 19.74 15.41 -1.87
N PRO A 455 20.54 15.67 -0.81
CA PRO A 455 21.94 16.11 -0.94
C PRO A 455 22.88 15.17 -1.69
N ASP A 456 22.57 13.87 -1.73
CA ASP A 456 23.40 12.83 -2.35
C ASP A 456 23.26 12.73 -3.87
N HIS A 457 22.15 13.24 -4.46
CA HIS A 457 21.89 13.30 -5.92
C HIS A 457 22.37 12.07 -6.69
N PRO A 458 21.90 10.85 -6.38
CA PRO A 458 22.56 9.62 -6.87
C PRO A 458 22.33 9.36 -8.36
N ILE A 459 21.23 9.87 -8.96
CA ILE A 459 20.86 9.54 -10.34
C ILE A 459 21.55 10.51 -11.32
N PRO A 460 22.42 10.03 -12.22
CA PRO A 460 23.02 10.85 -13.28
C PRO A 460 21.97 11.57 -14.13
N GLU A 461 22.23 12.83 -14.49
CA GLU A 461 21.32 13.63 -15.32
C GLU A 461 21.10 13.00 -16.72
N THR A 462 22.11 12.31 -17.22
CA THR A 462 22.03 11.57 -18.49
C THR A 462 20.94 10.49 -18.46
N ILE A 463 20.66 9.86 -17.33
CA ILE A 463 19.54 8.91 -17.16
C ILE A 463 18.19 9.62 -17.32
N LEU A 464 18.06 10.84 -16.76
CA LEU A 464 16.82 11.62 -16.80
C LEU A 464 16.52 12.23 -18.17
N THR A 465 17.56 12.49 -18.96
CA THR A 465 17.44 13.18 -20.25
C THR A 465 17.48 12.28 -21.46
N ARG A 466 17.95 11.03 -21.30
CA ARG A 466 18.02 10.03 -22.38
C ARG A 466 16.62 9.54 -22.75
N ALA A 467 16.36 9.42 -24.07
CA ALA A 467 15.15 8.80 -24.57
C ALA A 467 15.05 7.33 -24.10
N PRO A 468 13.88 6.87 -23.64
CA PRO A 468 13.71 5.50 -23.16
C PRO A 468 13.88 4.48 -24.31
N SER A 469 14.62 3.40 -24.00
CA SER A 469 14.90 2.31 -24.94
C SER A 469 15.22 1.02 -24.20
N ALA A 470 14.78 -0.11 -24.72
CA ALA A 470 15.13 -1.44 -24.22
C ALA A 470 16.53 -1.92 -24.64
N GLU A 471 17.19 -1.26 -25.61
CA GLU A 471 18.53 -1.60 -26.14
C GLU A 471 18.71 -3.10 -26.49
N LEU A 472 17.70 -3.71 -27.12
CA LEU A 472 17.73 -5.12 -27.57
C LEU A 472 18.06 -5.28 -29.05
N ARG A 473 18.06 -4.18 -29.82
CA ARG A 473 18.43 -4.07 -31.23
C ARG A 473 19.03 -2.70 -31.51
N PRO A 474 19.75 -2.54 -32.69
CA PRO A 474 20.32 -1.24 -33.05
C PRO A 474 19.27 -0.11 -33.10
N ASP A 475 19.64 1.07 -32.61
CA ASP A 475 18.86 2.32 -32.69
C ASP A 475 17.39 2.20 -32.18
N GLN A 476 17.13 1.29 -31.25
CA GLN A 476 15.80 1.06 -30.68
C GLN A 476 15.35 2.24 -29.83
N SER A 477 14.06 2.61 -29.98
CA SER A 477 13.34 3.55 -29.10
C SER A 477 11.97 2.97 -28.76
N ASP A 478 11.47 3.24 -27.55
CA ASP A 478 10.12 2.83 -27.15
C ASP A 478 9.06 3.44 -28.05
N GLN A 479 9.32 4.65 -28.59
CA GLN A 479 8.42 5.36 -29.52
C GLN A 479 8.32 4.69 -30.91
N ASP A 480 9.18 3.71 -31.23
CA ASP A 480 9.00 2.88 -32.44
C ASP A 480 7.71 2.06 -32.36
N SER A 481 7.28 1.74 -31.14
CA SER A 481 6.14 0.85 -30.88
C SER A 481 5.02 1.49 -30.10
N LEU A 482 5.29 2.53 -29.31
CA LEU A 482 4.36 3.16 -28.39
C LEU A 482 4.17 4.65 -28.71
N PRO A 483 3.01 5.24 -28.42
CA PRO A 483 2.87 6.69 -28.44
C PRO A 483 3.76 7.31 -27.33
N PRO A 484 4.07 8.62 -27.42
CA PRO A 484 4.76 9.33 -26.34
C PRO A 484 4.06 9.13 -25.00
N TYR A 485 4.85 9.00 -23.90
CA TYR A 485 4.30 8.65 -22.59
C TYR A 485 3.37 9.72 -22.00
N ASP A 486 3.53 10.98 -22.37
CA ASP A 486 2.60 12.08 -22.04
C ASP A 486 1.21 11.94 -22.70
N VAL A 487 1.11 11.13 -23.74
CA VAL A 487 -0.18 10.71 -24.36
C VAL A 487 -0.62 9.36 -23.82
N LEU A 488 0.31 8.41 -23.66
CA LEU A 488 0.00 7.04 -23.25
C LEU A 488 -0.54 6.96 -21.81
N ASP A 489 0.08 7.64 -20.86
CA ASP A 489 -0.29 7.55 -19.45
C ASP A 489 -1.71 8.08 -19.18
N PRO A 490 -2.13 9.26 -19.69
CA PRO A 490 -3.52 9.68 -19.56
C PRO A 490 -4.54 8.76 -20.27
N LEU A 491 -4.17 8.11 -21.37
CA LEU A 491 -5.02 7.11 -22.01
C LEU A 491 -5.18 5.86 -21.13
N ILE A 492 -4.10 5.42 -20.48
CA ILE A 492 -4.16 4.30 -19.53
C ILE A 492 -5.03 4.67 -18.33
N GLU A 493 -4.87 5.88 -17.77
CA GLU A 493 -5.70 6.36 -16.67
C GLU A 493 -7.19 6.32 -17.05
N GLY A 494 -7.56 6.94 -18.17
CA GLY A 494 -8.95 6.96 -18.63
C GLY A 494 -9.50 5.55 -18.88
N TYR A 495 -8.79 4.72 -19.65
CA TYR A 495 -9.28 3.40 -20.05
C TYR A 495 -9.27 2.37 -18.91
N VAL A 496 -8.24 2.40 -18.03
CA VAL A 496 -8.04 1.38 -16.98
C VAL A 496 -8.61 1.81 -15.64
N GLU A 497 -8.35 3.04 -15.19
CA GLU A 497 -8.74 3.49 -13.86
C GLU A 497 -10.16 4.05 -13.82
N GLN A 498 -10.53 4.79 -14.86
CA GLN A 498 -11.85 5.44 -14.97
C GLN A 498 -12.86 4.62 -15.79
N ASP A 499 -12.48 3.44 -16.32
CA ASP A 499 -13.32 2.56 -17.16
C ASP A 499 -13.96 3.25 -18.37
N GLN A 500 -13.31 4.29 -18.93
CA GLN A 500 -13.80 5.02 -20.09
C GLN A 500 -13.72 4.16 -21.37
N GLY A 501 -14.76 4.22 -22.17
CA GLY A 501 -14.78 3.59 -23.50
C GLY A 501 -14.01 4.42 -24.55
N ILE A 502 -13.76 3.81 -25.73
CA ILE A 502 -13.04 4.45 -26.83
C ILE A 502 -13.69 5.80 -27.23
N ASP A 503 -15.01 5.84 -27.35
CA ASP A 503 -15.73 7.06 -27.76
C ASP A 503 -15.63 8.18 -26.71
N GLU A 504 -15.60 7.85 -25.43
CA GLU A 504 -15.44 8.81 -24.33
C GLU A 504 -14.02 9.40 -24.33
N LEU A 505 -12.99 8.58 -24.55
CA LEU A 505 -11.62 9.03 -24.68
C LEU A 505 -11.42 9.94 -25.91
N VAL A 506 -12.02 9.59 -27.04
CA VAL A 506 -12.01 10.45 -28.24
C VAL A 506 -12.74 11.77 -27.97
N ALA A 507 -13.86 11.73 -27.26
CA ALA A 507 -14.59 12.96 -26.88
C ALA A 507 -13.78 13.85 -25.91
N SER A 508 -12.87 13.26 -25.13
CA SER A 508 -11.93 13.99 -24.26
C SER A 508 -10.75 14.61 -25.03
N GLY A 509 -10.66 14.39 -26.34
CA GLY A 509 -9.68 15.04 -27.23
C GLY A 509 -8.53 14.18 -27.71
N PHE A 510 -8.53 12.87 -27.40
CA PHE A 510 -7.51 11.95 -27.92
C PHE A 510 -7.82 11.53 -29.38
N ASP A 511 -6.76 11.27 -30.14
CA ASP A 511 -6.88 10.76 -31.51
C ASP A 511 -7.45 9.35 -31.52
N ARG A 512 -8.47 9.09 -32.36
CA ARG A 512 -9.19 7.81 -32.42
C ARG A 512 -8.27 6.63 -32.73
N GLU A 513 -7.38 6.76 -33.70
CA GLU A 513 -6.48 5.66 -34.11
C GLU A 513 -5.54 5.29 -32.96
N THR A 514 -5.02 6.29 -32.27
CA THR A 514 -4.17 6.11 -31.07
C THR A 514 -4.94 5.43 -29.95
N VAL A 515 -6.19 5.85 -29.64
CA VAL A 515 -7.02 5.25 -28.62
C VAL A 515 -7.32 3.79 -28.93
N GLU A 516 -7.78 3.47 -30.13
CA GLU A 516 -8.10 2.10 -30.58
C GLU A 516 -6.87 1.18 -30.50
N ARG A 517 -5.70 1.69 -30.93
CA ARG A 517 -4.43 0.96 -30.84
C ARG A 517 -4.05 0.67 -29.41
N VAL A 518 -4.07 1.67 -28.52
CA VAL A 518 -3.69 1.52 -27.10
C VAL A 518 -4.66 0.59 -26.38
N ALA A 519 -5.98 0.77 -26.54
CA ALA A 519 -6.99 -0.11 -25.96
C ALA A 519 -6.79 -1.57 -26.40
N SER A 520 -6.53 -1.80 -27.69
CA SER A 520 -6.23 -3.14 -28.21
C SER A 520 -4.98 -3.77 -27.59
N LEU A 521 -3.91 -2.99 -27.38
CA LEU A 521 -2.70 -3.47 -26.69
C LEU A 521 -3.01 -3.83 -25.23
N ILE A 522 -3.73 -2.99 -24.50
CA ILE A 522 -4.13 -3.23 -23.11
C ILE A 522 -4.94 -4.53 -23.00
N ASP A 523 -5.95 -4.71 -23.85
CA ASP A 523 -6.81 -5.89 -23.81
C ASP A 523 -6.08 -7.19 -24.11
N ARG A 524 -5.13 -7.15 -25.06
CA ARG A 524 -4.32 -8.32 -25.43
C ARG A 524 -3.27 -8.69 -24.39
N ALA A 525 -2.84 -7.75 -23.57
CA ALA A 525 -1.74 -7.95 -22.63
C ALA A 525 -2.18 -8.62 -21.30
N GLU A 526 -3.47 -8.90 -21.08
CA GLU A 526 -3.95 -9.45 -19.80
C GLU A 526 -3.24 -10.76 -19.41
N TYR A 527 -2.97 -11.65 -20.36
CA TYR A 527 -2.27 -12.91 -20.08
C TYR A 527 -0.82 -12.69 -19.58
N LYS A 528 -0.15 -11.62 -20.00
CA LYS A 528 1.18 -11.24 -19.52
C LYS A 528 1.08 -10.71 -18.08
N ARG A 529 0.13 -9.78 -17.83
CA ARG A 529 -0.08 -9.17 -16.51
C ARG A 529 -0.36 -10.19 -15.42
N ARG A 530 -1.13 -11.25 -15.73
CA ARG A 530 -1.46 -12.33 -14.78
C ARG A 530 -0.26 -13.18 -14.35
N GLN A 531 0.87 -13.05 -15.00
CA GLN A 531 2.10 -13.78 -14.70
C GLN A 531 3.20 -12.86 -14.12
N GLN A 532 2.85 -11.61 -13.83
CA GLN A 532 3.77 -10.68 -13.20
C GLN A 532 3.79 -10.86 -11.68
N PRO A 533 4.93 -10.57 -11.01
CA PRO A 533 4.97 -10.60 -9.56
C PRO A 533 4.06 -9.53 -8.94
N PRO A 534 3.70 -9.68 -7.65
CA PRO A 534 3.04 -8.62 -6.90
C PRO A 534 3.92 -7.36 -6.85
N GLY A 535 3.33 -6.20 -6.60
CA GLY A 535 4.06 -4.95 -6.51
C GLY A 535 3.19 -3.87 -5.90
N VAL A 536 3.81 -2.76 -5.46
CA VAL A 536 3.12 -1.71 -4.72
C VAL A 536 1.99 -1.09 -5.52
N LYS A 537 0.77 -1.14 -4.97
CA LYS A 537 -0.37 -0.40 -5.48
C LYS A 537 -0.21 1.09 -5.14
N VAL A 538 -0.27 1.93 -6.17
CA VAL A 538 -0.11 3.39 -6.07
C VAL A 538 -1.37 4.12 -6.55
N THR A 539 -1.95 3.68 -7.66
CA THR A 539 -3.06 4.37 -8.33
C THR A 539 -4.44 3.90 -7.84
N GLY A 540 -5.49 4.56 -8.31
CA GLY A 540 -6.88 4.22 -7.98
C GLY A 540 -7.26 2.79 -8.39
N LYS A 541 -6.74 2.32 -9.53
CA LYS A 541 -6.96 0.95 -10.03
C LYS A 541 -5.66 0.37 -10.59
N ALA A 542 -5.03 -0.55 -9.82
CA ALA A 542 -3.83 -1.25 -10.19
C ALA A 542 -4.13 -2.50 -11.06
N PHE A 543 -3.11 -2.96 -11.79
CA PHE A 543 -3.14 -4.27 -12.44
C PHE A 543 -2.87 -5.37 -11.40
N GLY A 544 -3.93 -5.94 -10.83
CA GLY A 544 -3.88 -6.94 -9.78
C GLY A 544 -5.28 -7.26 -9.30
N ARG A 545 -5.52 -7.12 -7.99
CA ARG A 545 -6.83 -7.38 -7.37
C ARG A 545 -7.92 -6.41 -7.80
N ASP A 546 -7.57 -5.17 -8.13
CA ASP A 546 -8.52 -4.13 -8.52
C ASP A 546 -9.16 -4.38 -9.88
N ARG A 547 -8.38 -4.91 -10.83
CA ARG A 547 -8.82 -5.13 -12.20
C ARG A 547 -8.92 -6.62 -12.50
N ARG A 548 -10.16 -7.11 -12.60
CA ARG A 548 -10.48 -8.54 -12.76
C ARG A 548 -10.95 -8.87 -14.18
N MET A 549 -10.16 -8.52 -15.20
CA MET A 549 -10.50 -8.81 -16.60
C MET A 549 -10.29 -10.30 -16.94
N PRO A 550 -11.21 -10.91 -17.72
CA PRO A 550 -11.03 -12.27 -18.20
C PRO A 550 -9.85 -12.35 -19.18
N ILE A 551 -8.96 -13.34 -19.03
CA ILE A 551 -7.85 -13.57 -19.97
C ILE A 551 -8.40 -14.03 -21.33
N THR A 552 -9.30 -15.01 -21.32
CA THR A 552 -9.90 -15.57 -22.53
C THR A 552 -11.14 -14.74 -22.94
N SER A 553 -10.91 -13.49 -23.37
CA SER A 553 -11.95 -12.57 -23.81
C SER A 553 -11.76 -12.19 -25.27
N ARG A 554 -12.88 -12.00 -25.98
CA ARG A 554 -12.91 -11.42 -27.32
C ARG A 554 -13.52 -10.02 -27.34
N TYR A 555 -13.96 -9.53 -26.18
CA TYR A 555 -14.40 -8.15 -26.06
C TYR A 555 -13.21 -7.21 -26.29
N ARG A 556 -13.44 -6.17 -27.09
CA ARG A 556 -12.50 -5.08 -27.32
C ARG A 556 -13.28 -3.79 -27.07
N GLY A 557 -12.80 -2.98 -26.13
CA GLY A 557 -13.46 -1.81 -25.57
C GLY A 557 -13.71 -0.68 -26.52
#